data_f4b12ede7e9413238522e890d14d2022
#
_entry.id   f4b12ede7e9413238522e890d14d2022
#
_cell.length_a   1.000
_cell.length_b   1.000
_cell.length_c   1.000
_cell.angle_alpha   90.00
_cell.angle_beta   90.00
_cell.angle_gamma   90.00
#
_symmetry.space_group_name_H-M   'P 1'
#
loop_
_entity.id
_entity.type
_entity.pdbx_description
1 polymer ?
#
loop_
_entity_poly.entity_id
_entity_poly.type
_entity_poly.pdbx_seq_one_letter_code
_entity_poly.pdbx_strand_id
1 'polypeptide(L)'
;DRRQRQMCIRDRLTIHSKSIGIHLHMPMIAGGIGVPMEKLRMIQNHAGGTFGYKFSPTNEAILGAAALICKRPVSLVFNMYQNITYTGKRSPAFTHVKLAADEKGKLLALWGDNFIDHGPYSEFGDLLTMRLSQFTGAGYGIGSIRNRSRTVFTNHAWGSAFRAYGSPQSFMGSEIAIDCLAAKMGIDPFEMRAMNCYKESEGTTIPTGFPPDVYCEEALFEKARPLYEAGKKRVAEKNAGSDGRHRRFARRIRLRSGRR
;
A
#
# COMPACT_ATOMS: atom_id res chain seq x y z
N ASP A 1 -24.72 5.13 -8.31
CA ASP A 1 -24.81 5.33 -9.79
C ASP A 1 -24.14 6.67 -10.13
N ARG A 2 -22.83 6.62 -10.50
CA ARG A 2 -22.04 7.85 -10.67
C ARG A 2 -21.78 8.07 -12.15
N ARG A 3 -22.67 8.80 -12.78
CA ARG A 3 -22.52 9.23 -14.16
C ARG A 3 -21.52 10.40 -14.20
N GLN A 4 -20.38 10.20 -14.83
CA GLN A 4 -19.52 11.30 -15.25
C GLN A 4 -20.16 11.90 -16.51
N ARG A 5 -20.56 13.16 -16.44
CA ARG A 5 -21.13 13.89 -17.58
C ARG A 5 -20.17 14.99 -17.98
N GLN A 6 -19.95 15.10 -19.27
CA GLN A 6 -19.23 16.21 -19.87
C GLN A 6 -20.14 17.06 -20.74
N MET A 7 -19.99 18.35 -20.65
CA MET A 7 -20.76 19.30 -21.46
C MET A 7 -19.80 20.29 -22.14
N CYS A 8 -19.79 20.31 -23.46
CA CYS A 8 -19.13 21.35 -24.25
C CYS A 8 -20.05 22.56 -24.37
N ILE A 9 -19.64 23.69 -23.79
CA ILE A 9 -20.16 24.99 -24.13
C ILE A 9 -19.19 25.61 -25.14
N ARG A 10 -19.65 26.36 -26.13
CA ARG A 10 -18.93 26.80 -27.35
C ARG A 10 -17.42 27.12 -27.23
N ASP A 11 -16.95 27.50 -26.06
CA ASP A 11 -15.55 27.91 -25.86
C ASP A 11 -14.86 27.26 -24.63
N ARG A 12 -15.51 26.35 -23.91
CA ARG A 12 -14.99 25.77 -22.69
C ARG A 12 -15.37 24.31 -22.51
N LEU A 13 -14.37 23.46 -22.20
CA LEU A 13 -14.57 22.07 -21.84
C LEU A 13 -14.91 21.96 -20.36
N THR A 14 -16.07 21.42 -20.01
CA THR A 14 -16.47 21.17 -18.61
C THR A 14 -16.48 19.68 -18.33
N ILE A 15 -15.71 19.24 -17.32
CA ILE A 15 -15.62 17.85 -16.89
C ILE A 15 -16.23 17.69 -15.49
N HIS A 16 -17.27 16.88 -15.38
CA HIS A 16 -17.79 16.42 -14.09
C HIS A 16 -16.99 15.18 -13.64
N SER A 17 -16.21 15.33 -12.58
CA SER A 17 -15.18 14.37 -12.17
C SER A 17 -15.48 13.71 -10.84
N LYS A 18 -14.98 12.49 -10.70
CA LYS A 18 -14.83 11.79 -9.42
C LYS A 18 -13.62 12.26 -8.61
N SER A 19 -12.72 13.04 -9.22
CA SER A 19 -11.44 13.45 -8.65
C SER A 19 -11.59 14.10 -7.29
N ILE A 20 -10.71 13.77 -6.37
CA ILE A 20 -10.57 14.44 -5.07
C ILE A 20 -9.45 15.49 -5.07
N GLY A 21 -8.71 15.61 -6.17
CA GLY A 21 -7.60 16.54 -6.35
C GLY A 21 -7.73 17.34 -7.65
N ILE A 22 -8.84 18.05 -7.84
CA ILE A 22 -9.12 18.74 -9.12
C ILE A 22 -8.02 19.70 -9.54
N HIS A 23 -7.44 20.46 -8.60
CA HIS A 23 -6.36 21.40 -8.89
C HIS A 23 -5.07 20.70 -9.34
N LEU A 24 -4.80 19.50 -8.82
CA LEU A 24 -3.67 18.67 -9.25
C LEU A 24 -3.92 18.07 -10.63
N HIS A 25 -5.15 17.65 -10.91
CA HIS A 25 -5.48 16.93 -12.14
C HIS A 25 -5.74 17.85 -13.35
N MET A 26 -6.20 19.09 -13.12
CA MET A 26 -6.45 20.03 -14.22
C MET A 26 -5.25 20.25 -15.14
N PRO A 27 -4.04 20.56 -14.63
CA PRO A 27 -2.87 20.72 -15.49
C PRO A 27 -2.51 19.45 -16.26
N MET A 28 -2.64 18.27 -15.60
CA MET A 28 -2.33 16.98 -16.21
C MET A 28 -3.30 16.67 -17.35
N ILE A 29 -4.60 16.91 -17.15
CA ILE A 29 -5.62 16.70 -18.17
C ILE A 29 -5.46 17.70 -19.31
N ALA A 30 -5.31 18.98 -18.99
CA ALA A 30 -5.15 20.06 -19.97
C ALA A 30 -3.95 19.80 -20.89
N GLY A 31 -2.79 19.46 -20.30
CA GLY A 31 -1.58 19.11 -21.06
C GLY A 31 -1.75 17.83 -21.88
N GLY A 32 -2.39 16.80 -21.29
CA GLY A 32 -2.58 15.51 -21.94
C GLY A 32 -3.52 15.54 -23.17
N ILE A 33 -4.52 16.41 -23.17
CA ILE A 33 -5.48 16.55 -24.30
C ILE A 33 -5.26 17.80 -25.15
N GLY A 34 -4.24 18.60 -24.84
CA GLY A 34 -3.89 19.80 -25.60
C GLY A 34 -4.89 20.95 -25.49
N VAL A 35 -5.58 21.09 -24.35
CA VAL A 35 -6.54 22.18 -24.09
C VAL A 35 -5.90 23.23 -23.18
N PRO A 36 -5.97 24.52 -23.50
CA PRO A 36 -5.54 25.57 -22.59
C PRO A 36 -6.26 25.52 -21.24
N MET A 37 -5.54 25.76 -20.15
CA MET A 37 -6.07 25.66 -18.77
C MET A 37 -7.33 26.52 -18.55
N GLU A 38 -7.34 27.72 -19.11
CA GLU A 38 -8.44 28.68 -19.03
C GLU A 38 -9.70 28.21 -19.75
N LYS A 39 -9.56 27.24 -20.67
CA LYS A 39 -10.67 26.61 -21.38
C LYS A 39 -11.15 25.29 -20.73
N LEU A 40 -10.47 24.83 -19.68
CA LEU A 40 -10.86 23.65 -18.94
C LEU A 40 -11.55 24.04 -17.62
N ARG A 41 -12.70 23.47 -17.35
CA ARG A 41 -13.41 23.57 -16.08
C ARG A 41 -13.64 22.17 -15.51
N MET A 42 -13.19 21.92 -14.31
CA MET A 42 -13.51 20.69 -13.59
C MET A 42 -14.50 20.97 -12.46
N ILE A 43 -15.50 20.10 -12.36
CA ILE A 43 -16.52 20.13 -11.30
C ILE A 43 -16.40 18.81 -10.54
N GLN A 44 -16.05 18.91 -9.25
CA GLN A 44 -16.01 17.74 -8.39
C GLN A 44 -17.43 17.34 -7.99
N ASN A 45 -17.83 16.13 -8.34
CA ASN A 45 -19.06 15.53 -7.84
C ASN A 45 -18.84 14.95 -6.44
N HIS A 46 -19.90 14.63 -5.72
CA HIS A 46 -19.80 13.93 -4.44
C HIS A 46 -19.01 12.64 -4.61
N ALA A 47 -17.87 12.57 -3.93
CA ALA A 47 -16.91 11.51 -4.20
C ALA A 47 -17.20 10.22 -3.42
N GLY A 48 -17.76 10.28 -2.21
CA GLY A 48 -17.79 9.14 -1.29
C GLY A 48 -16.38 8.63 -0.99
N GLY A 49 -16.20 7.33 -0.75
CA GLY A 49 -14.89 6.74 -0.54
C GLY A 49 -13.99 6.83 -1.78
N THR A 50 -12.70 7.10 -1.59
CA THR A 50 -11.74 7.23 -2.69
C THR A 50 -10.97 5.94 -2.96
N PHE A 51 -10.57 5.25 -1.91
CA PHE A 51 -9.72 4.07 -1.91
C PHE A 51 -8.41 4.22 -2.72
N GLY A 52 -8.03 5.46 -3.03
CA GLY A 52 -6.88 5.84 -3.85
C GLY A 52 -7.19 6.07 -5.32
N TYR A 53 -8.08 5.31 -5.94
CA TYR A 53 -8.37 5.40 -7.37
C TYR A 53 -8.85 6.79 -7.84
N LYS A 54 -9.49 7.56 -6.97
CA LYS A 54 -9.97 8.92 -7.32
C LYS A 54 -8.86 9.98 -7.36
N PHE A 55 -7.62 9.59 -7.14
CA PHE A 55 -6.43 10.39 -7.48
C PHE A 55 -6.02 10.24 -8.96
N SER A 56 -6.61 9.30 -9.70
CA SER A 56 -6.27 9.07 -11.10
C SER A 56 -7.14 9.90 -12.04
N PRO A 57 -6.54 10.76 -12.92
CA PRO A 57 -7.29 11.59 -13.89
C PRO A 57 -7.53 10.89 -15.23
N THR A 58 -7.24 9.61 -15.36
CA THR A 58 -7.21 8.90 -16.65
C THR A 58 -8.53 8.96 -17.39
N ASN A 59 -9.64 8.69 -16.71
CA ASN A 59 -10.97 8.67 -17.33
C ASN A 59 -11.42 10.06 -17.74
N GLU A 60 -11.04 11.07 -16.99
CA GLU A 60 -11.36 12.46 -17.25
C GLU A 60 -10.70 12.95 -18.54
N ALA A 61 -9.44 12.57 -18.78
CA ALA A 61 -8.73 12.91 -20.00
C ALA A 61 -9.38 12.24 -21.24
N ILE A 62 -9.72 10.95 -21.13
CA ILE A 62 -10.40 10.20 -22.21
C ILE A 62 -11.75 10.83 -22.55
N LEU A 63 -12.55 11.16 -21.52
CA LEU A 63 -13.84 11.85 -21.73
C LEU A 63 -13.66 13.22 -22.35
N GLY A 64 -12.62 13.96 -21.93
CA GLY A 64 -12.28 15.26 -22.50
C GLY A 64 -12.00 15.19 -23.97
N ALA A 65 -11.12 14.29 -24.36
CA ALA A 65 -10.78 14.05 -25.76
C ALA A 65 -12.01 13.61 -26.57
N ALA A 66 -12.80 12.67 -26.05
CA ALA A 66 -14.01 12.20 -26.71
C ALA A 66 -15.03 13.32 -26.93
N ALA A 67 -15.27 14.19 -25.94
CA ALA A 67 -16.21 15.30 -26.07
C ALA A 67 -15.75 16.34 -27.10
N LEU A 68 -14.45 16.60 -27.19
CA LEU A 68 -13.87 17.51 -28.19
C LEU A 68 -14.02 16.95 -29.61
N ILE A 69 -13.79 15.66 -29.80
CA ILE A 69 -13.91 15.00 -31.11
C ILE A 69 -15.37 14.90 -31.53
N CYS A 70 -16.24 14.43 -30.64
CA CYS A 70 -17.66 14.24 -30.95
C CYS A 70 -18.48 15.54 -30.99
N LYS A 71 -17.92 16.63 -30.41
CA LYS A 71 -18.63 17.92 -30.23
C LYS A 71 -20.01 17.77 -29.57
N ARG A 72 -20.11 16.83 -28.63
CA ARG A 72 -21.34 16.46 -27.90
C ARG A 72 -21.03 16.12 -26.46
N PRO A 73 -21.98 16.19 -25.52
CA PRO A 73 -21.83 15.64 -24.20
C PRO A 73 -21.53 14.13 -24.25
N VAL A 74 -20.53 13.70 -23.52
CA VAL A 74 -20.09 12.31 -23.42
C VAL A 74 -20.21 11.83 -21.99
N SER A 75 -20.61 10.59 -21.79
CA SER A 75 -20.71 9.95 -20.48
C SER A 75 -20.02 8.58 -20.51
N LEU A 76 -19.23 8.29 -19.48
CA LEU A 76 -18.56 7.01 -19.30
C LEU A 76 -18.94 6.42 -17.94
N VAL A 77 -19.58 5.25 -17.97
CA VAL A 77 -19.99 4.51 -16.78
C VAL A 77 -19.46 3.09 -16.91
N PHE A 78 -18.49 2.72 -16.08
CA PHE A 78 -17.94 1.37 -16.07
C PHE A 78 -18.86 0.41 -15.31
N ASN A 79 -19.11 -0.77 -15.87
CA ASN A 79 -19.60 -1.90 -15.12
C ASN A 79 -18.47 -2.52 -14.26
N MET A 80 -18.79 -3.53 -13.44
CA MET A 80 -17.80 -4.14 -12.54
C MET A 80 -16.60 -4.73 -13.30
N TYR A 81 -16.85 -5.44 -14.39
CA TYR A 81 -15.79 -6.03 -15.21
C TYR A 81 -14.85 -4.96 -15.78
N GLN A 82 -15.42 -3.90 -16.35
CA GLN A 82 -14.66 -2.77 -16.89
C GLN A 82 -13.86 -2.06 -15.79
N ASN A 83 -14.42 -1.89 -14.59
CA ASN A 83 -13.67 -1.33 -13.46
C ASN A 83 -12.46 -2.20 -13.10
N ILE A 84 -12.64 -3.52 -13.07
CA ILE A 84 -11.53 -4.44 -12.78
C ILE A 84 -10.49 -4.43 -13.90
N THR A 85 -10.91 -4.28 -15.16
CA THR A 85 -10.00 -4.38 -16.31
C THR A 85 -9.29 -3.08 -16.63
N TYR A 86 -10.00 -1.95 -16.63
CA TYR A 86 -9.50 -0.66 -17.15
C TYR A 86 -9.05 0.34 -16.12
N THR A 87 -9.16 0.05 -14.83
CA THR A 87 -8.65 0.95 -13.79
C THR A 87 -7.27 0.52 -13.29
N GLY A 88 -6.51 1.45 -12.75
CA GLY A 88 -5.21 1.16 -12.15
C GLY A 88 -5.30 0.17 -10.99
N LYS A 89 -4.23 -0.57 -10.77
CA LYS A 89 -4.13 -1.65 -9.78
C LYS A 89 -3.14 -1.29 -8.68
N ARG A 90 -3.16 -2.07 -7.59
CA ARG A 90 -2.04 -2.04 -6.65
C ARG A 90 -0.80 -2.55 -7.38
N SER A 91 0.24 -1.72 -7.39
CA SER A 91 1.51 -2.10 -7.98
C SER A 91 2.08 -3.33 -7.29
N PRO A 92 2.50 -4.37 -8.02
CA PRO A 92 3.31 -5.44 -7.45
C PRO A 92 4.59 -4.88 -6.84
N ALA A 93 5.06 -5.50 -5.76
CA ALA A 93 6.29 -5.11 -5.12
C ALA A 93 7.16 -6.33 -4.83
N PHE A 94 8.46 -6.16 -4.99
CA PHE A 94 9.48 -7.13 -4.61
C PHE A 94 10.29 -6.50 -3.49
N THR A 95 10.34 -7.17 -2.36
CA THR A 95 11.04 -6.67 -1.19
C THR A 95 12.12 -7.64 -0.75
N HIS A 96 13.32 -7.12 -0.54
CA HIS A 96 14.42 -7.85 0.06
C HIS A 96 14.74 -7.18 1.40
N VAL A 97 14.50 -7.88 2.50
CA VAL A 97 14.71 -7.35 3.84
C VAL A 97 15.74 -8.20 4.57
N LYS A 98 16.70 -7.53 5.21
CA LYS A 98 17.63 -8.13 6.16
C LYS A 98 17.37 -7.52 7.52
N LEU A 99 17.29 -8.36 8.53
CA LEU A 99 17.06 -7.98 9.92
C LEU A 99 18.18 -8.50 10.80
N ALA A 100 18.62 -7.68 11.75
CA ALA A 100 19.55 -8.07 12.79
C ALA A 100 18.93 -7.82 14.17
N ALA A 101 19.13 -8.77 15.07
CA ALA A 101 18.76 -8.66 16.47
C ALA A 101 19.93 -9.10 17.37
N ASP A 102 19.90 -8.68 18.63
CA ASP A 102 20.79 -9.22 19.65
C ASP A 102 20.35 -10.63 20.08
N GLU A 103 21.10 -11.26 20.98
CA GLU A 103 20.85 -12.61 21.49
C GLU A 103 19.48 -12.72 22.22
N LYS A 104 18.94 -11.61 22.71
CA LYS A 104 17.66 -11.54 23.42
C LYS A 104 16.47 -11.29 22.48
N GLY A 105 16.71 -11.00 21.21
CA GLY A 105 15.67 -10.71 20.22
C GLY A 105 15.35 -9.23 20.04
N LYS A 106 16.12 -8.31 20.67
CA LYS A 106 15.96 -6.88 20.43
C LYS A 106 16.46 -6.53 19.03
N LEU A 107 15.61 -5.88 18.22
CA LEU A 107 15.94 -5.49 16.85
C LEU A 107 16.98 -4.36 16.84
N LEU A 108 18.12 -4.61 16.20
CA LEU A 108 19.23 -3.67 16.12
C LEU A 108 19.26 -2.91 14.79
N ALA A 109 19.04 -3.62 13.69
CA ALA A 109 19.13 -3.02 12.36
C ALA A 109 18.21 -3.67 11.35
N LEU A 110 17.75 -2.86 10.37
CA LEU A 110 17.03 -3.30 9.20
C LEU A 110 17.66 -2.70 7.94
N TRP A 111 17.86 -3.54 6.94
CA TRP A 111 18.17 -3.13 5.59
C TRP A 111 17.07 -3.62 4.65
N GLY A 112 16.48 -2.69 3.87
CA GLY A 112 15.43 -2.96 2.91
C GLY A 112 15.81 -2.49 1.50
N ASP A 113 15.62 -3.36 0.49
CA ASP A 113 15.71 -3.00 -0.92
C ASP A 113 14.41 -3.41 -1.61
N ASN A 114 13.66 -2.42 -2.06
CA ASN A 114 12.29 -2.57 -2.54
C ASN A 114 12.18 -2.14 -4.00
N PHE A 115 11.47 -2.92 -4.80
CA PHE A 115 11.13 -2.60 -6.18
C PHE A 115 9.62 -2.57 -6.33
N ILE A 116 9.12 -1.56 -7.02
CA ILE A 116 7.71 -1.43 -7.38
C ILE A 116 7.59 -1.54 -8.89
N ASP A 117 6.83 -2.51 -9.35
CA ASP A 117 6.41 -2.60 -10.74
C ASP A 117 5.17 -1.73 -10.93
N HIS A 118 5.39 -0.55 -11.53
CA HIS A 118 4.30 0.42 -11.72
C HIS A 118 3.66 0.38 -13.10
N GLY A 119 4.08 -0.57 -13.94
CA GLY A 119 3.63 -0.70 -15.32
C GLY A 119 4.25 0.37 -16.23
N PRO A 120 3.58 0.73 -17.34
CA PRO A 120 4.16 1.60 -18.37
C PRO A 120 4.10 3.09 -18.05
N TYR A 121 3.36 3.50 -17.02
CA TYR A 121 3.13 4.91 -16.68
C TYR A 121 3.44 5.19 -15.22
N SER A 122 4.07 6.34 -14.95
CA SER A 122 4.31 6.80 -13.57
C SER A 122 3.19 7.71 -13.09
N GLU A 123 2.10 7.12 -12.61
CA GLU A 123 1.08 7.86 -11.89
C GLU A 123 1.38 7.81 -10.40
N PHE A 124 2.04 8.85 -9.87
CA PHE A 124 2.50 8.92 -8.47
C PHE A 124 3.40 7.75 -8.02
N GLY A 125 4.13 7.10 -8.95
CA GLY A 125 5.03 5.99 -8.64
C GLY A 125 6.19 6.39 -7.74
N ASP A 126 6.70 7.58 -7.89
CA ASP A 126 7.71 8.21 -7.04
C ASP A 126 7.22 8.39 -5.59
N LEU A 127 6.02 8.91 -5.40
CA LEU A 127 5.39 9.04 -4.08
C LEU A 127 5.13 7.67 -3.43
N LEU A 128 4.72 6.67 -4.20
CA LEU A 128 4.57 5.30 -3.74
C LEU A 128 5.91 4.72 -3.27
N THR A 129 6.98 4.97 -4.02
CA THR A 129 8.34 4.54 -3.70
C THR A 129 8.82 5.14 -2.38
N MET A 130 8.59 6.44 -2.19
CA MET A 130 8.88 7.13 -0.93
C MET A 130 8.12 6.48 0.24
N ARG A 131 6.83 6.20 0.07
CA ARG A 131 6.00 5.56 1.10
C ARG A 131 6.49 4.15 1.46
N LEU A 132 6.97 3.37 0.47
CA LEU A 132 7.59 2.07 0.77
C LEU A 132 8.77 2.22 1.73
N SER A 133 9.67 3.15 1.46
CA SER A 133 10.82 3.38 2.33
C SER A 133 10.43 3.86 3.72
N GLN A 134 9.38 4.69 3.82
CA GLN A 134 8.90 5.20 5.10
C GLN A 134 8.25 4.14 5.99
N PHE A 135 7.64 3.11 5.39
CA PHE A 135 6.89 2.12 6.16
C PHE A 135 7.63 0.79 6.35
N THR A 136 8.74 0.54 5.65
CA THR A 136 9.52 -0.69 5.85
C THR A 136 10.20 -0.66 7.23
N GLY A 137 9.80 -1.57 8.10
CA GLY A 137 10.21 -1.61 9.51
C GLY A 137 9.35 -0.77 10.46
N ALA A 138 8.30 -0.09 9.98
CA ALA A 138 7.40 0.65 10.85
C ALA A 138 6.61 -0.29 11.77
N GLY A 139 6.29 0.23 12.96
CA GLY A 139 5.67 -0.54 14.06
C GLY A 139 6.69 -1.05 15.09
N TYR A 140 7.99 -0.91 14.81
CA TYR A 140 9.05 -1.43 15.67
C TYR A 140 10.15 -0.41 15.94
N GLY A 141 10.62 -0.39 17.17
CA GLY A 141 11.80 0.36 17.60
C GLY A 141 13.09 -0.32 17.13
N ILE A 142 13.53 0.02 15.92
CA ILE A 142 14.74 -0.55 15.32
C ILE A 142 15.86 0.50 15.39
N GLY A 143 17.02 0.14 15.97
CA GLY A 143 18.11 1.07 16.22
C GLY A 143 18.69 1.74 14.97
N SER A 144 18.74 1.04 13.83
CA SER A 144 19.22 1.57 12.56
C SER A 144 18.41 1.02 11.39
N ILE A 145 17.92 1.91 10.53
CA ILE A 145 17.14 1.53 9.34
C ILE A 145 17.78 2.14 8.10
N ARG A 146 18.03 1.29 7.09
CA ARG A 146 18.45 1.72 5.76
C ARG A 146 17.53 1.13 4.71
N ASN A 147 16.63 1.94 4.17
CA ASN A 147 15.72 1.57 3.11
C ASN A 147 16.09 2.20 1.77
N ARG A 148 16.02 1.41 0.71
CA ARG A 148 16.08 1.84 -0.67
C ARG A 148 14.85 1.35 -1.40
N SER A 149 14.17 2.23 -2.13
CA SER A 149 13.02 1.83 -2.95
C SER A 149 13.16 2.42 -4.34
N ARG A 150 12.70 1.66 -5.33
CA ARG A 150 12.79 2.03 -6.76
C ARG A 150 11.47 1.68 -7.45
N THR A 151 10.98 2.58 -8.29
CA THR A 151 9.93 2.29 -9.24
C THR A 151 10.54 1.83 -10.55
N VAL A 152 10.01 0.77 -11.13
CA VAL A 152 10.43 0.27 -12.43
C VAL A 152 9.26 0.32 -13.41
N PHE A 153 9.55 0.66 -14.66
CA PHE A 153 8.60 0.60 -15.75
C PHE A 153 8.58 -0.78 -16.37
N THR A 154 7.40 -1.29 -16.65
CA THR A 154 7.19 -2.60 -17.28
C THR A 154 5.99 -2.55 -18.22
N ASN A 155 5.75 -3.66 -18.92
CA ASN A 155 4.57 -3.84 -19.77
C ASN A 155 3.36 -4.44 -19.00
N HIS A 156 3.40 -4.50 -17.68
CA HIS A 156 2.28 -4.95 -16.86
C HIS A 156 1.16 -3.91 -16.81
N ALA A 157 -0.01 -4.29 -16.29
CA ALA A 157 -1.07 -3.33 -16.02
C ALA A 157 -0.58 -2.21 -15.12
N TRP A 158 -0.92 -0.97 -15.48
CA TRP A 158 -0.43 0.21 -14.77
C TRP A 158 -0.87 0.27 -13.30
N GLY A 159 0.05 0.68 -12.46
CA GLY A 159 -0.19 0.93 -11.05
C GLY A 159 -0.92 2.25 -10.82
N SER A 160 -1.68 2.31 -9.74
CA SER A 160 -2.33 3.53 -9.30
C SER A 160 -2.36 3.59 -7.77
N ALA A 161 -2.73 4.73 -7.22
CA ALA A 161 -2.95 4.84 -5.79
C ALA A 161 -4.04 3.85 -5.35
N PHE A 162 -3.72 3.02 -4.37
CA PHE A 162 -4.64 2.05 -3.80
C PHE A 162 -4.57 2.10 -2.27
N ARG A 163 -5.69 1.79 -1.59
CA ARG A 163 -5.85 1.86 -0.13
C ARG A 163 -4.60 1.45 0.65
N ALA A 164 -4.19 2.29 1.62
CA ALA A 164 -2.95 2.16 2.40
C ALA A 164 -1.67 2.25 1.56
N TYR A 165 -1.64 3.13 0.62
CA TYR A 165 -0.64 3.46 -0.40
C TYR A 165 0.82 3.19 0.05
N GLY A 166 1.35 2.03 -0.35
CA GLY A 166 2.68 1.54 0.00
C GLY A 166 2.77 0.67 1.25
N SER A 167 1.94 0.89 2.27
CA SER A 167 2.03 0.16 3.53
C SER A 167 1.90 -1.36 3.41
N PRO A 168 0.93 -1.93 2.66
CA PRO A 168 0.82 -3.38 2.56
C PRO A 168 2.04 -4.04 1.94
N GLN A 169 2.66 -3.38 0.94
CA GLN A 169 3.86 -3.87 0.30
C GLN A 169 5.07 -3.84 1.27
N SER A 170 5.21 -2.76 2.03
CA SER A 170 6.28 -2.59 3.01
C SER A 170 6.15 -3.57 4.18
N PHE A 171 4.96 -3.63 4.77
CA PHE A 171 4.73 -4.49 5.93
C PHE A 171 4.86 -5.97 5.58
N MET A 172 4.43 -6.40 4.40
CA MET A 172 4.61 -7.78 3.98
C MET A 172 6.09 -8.21 4.09
N GLY A 173 7.01 -7.40 3.59
CA GLY A 173 8.44 -7.70 3.64
C GLY A 173 9.00 -7.72 5.06
N SER A 174 8.74 -6.68 5.86
CA SER A 174 9.26 -6.57 7.23
C SER A 174 8.63 -7.60 8.17
N GLU A 175 7.32 -7.83 8.08
CA GLU A 175 6.61 -8.79 8.94
C GLU A 175 7.06 -10.24 8.69
N ILE A 176 7.24 -10.62 7.42
CA ILE A 176 7.79 -11.94 7.07
C ILE A 176 9.23 -12.08 7.60
N ALA A 177 10.04 -11.04 7.48
CA ALA A 177 11.41 -11.07 8.00
C ALA A 177 11.44 -11.23 9.52
N ILE A 178 10.53 -10.58 10.25
CA ILE A 178 10.38 -10.73 11.71
C ILE A 178 9.94 -12.15 12.07
N ASP A 179 8.98 -12.75 11.37
CA ASP A 179 8.56 -14.13 11.60
C ASP A 179 9.71 -15.11 11.35
N CYS A 180 10.48 -14.90 10.28
CA CYS A 180 11.65 -15.72 9.98
C CYS A 180 12.74 -15.59 11.07
N LEU A 181 12.98 -14.39 11.58
CA LEU A 181 13.93 -14.14 12.64
C LEU A 181 13.48 -14.77 13.95
N ALA A 182 12.22 -14.57 14.34
CA ALA A 182 11.62 -15.19 15.51
C ALA A 182 11.74 -16.72 15.48
N ALA A 183 11.39 -17.34 14.34
CA ALA A 183 11.55 -18.79 14.15
C ALA A 183 13.00 -19.26 14.23
N LYS A 184 13.95 -18.47 13.70
CA LYS A 184 15.38 -18.80 13.77
C LYS A 184 15.94 -18.73 15.18
N MET A 185 15.45 -17.78 15.99
CA MET A 185 15.86 -17.57 17.37
C MET A 185 15.07 -18.44 18.37
N GLY A 186 14.01 -19.13 17.92
CA GLY A 186 13.14 -19.90 18.81
C GLY A 186 12.23 -19.04 19.69
N ILE A 187 12.05 -17.77 19.34
CA ILE A 187 11.19 -16.82 20.04
C ILE A 187 9.78 -16.90 19.45
N ASP A 188 8.75 -16.81 20.30
CA ASP A 188 7.37 -16.71 19.85
C ASP A 188 7.17 -15.44 18.99
N PRO A 189 6.51 -15.52 17.81
CA PRO A 189 6.34 -14.36 16.93
C PRO A 189 5.57 -13.19 17.58
N PHE A 190 4.65 -13.48 18.50
CA PHE A 190 3.93 -12.45 19.24
C PHE A 190 4.89 -11.75 20.23
N GLU A 191 5.69 -12.51 20.96
CA GLU A 191 6.67 -11.98 21.91
C GLU A 191 7.77 -11.18 21.19
N MET A 192 8.24 -11.66 20.03
CA MET A 192 9.19 -10.92 19.20
C MET A 192 8.66 -9.52 18.84
N ARG A 193 7.37 -9.41 18.53
CA ARG A 193 6.72 -8.12 18.20
C ARG A 193 6.50 -7.27 19.45
N ALA A 194 6.00 -7.87 20.53
CA ALA A 194 5.71 -7.17 21.78
C ALA A 194 6.95 -6.53 22.41
N MET A 195 8.10 -7.24 22.37
CA MET A 195 9.34 -6.70 22.92
C MET A 195 9.92 -5.55 22.07
N ASN A 196 9.60 -5.51 20.77
CA ASN A 196 10.16 -4.56 19.82
C ASN A 196 9.20 -3.48 19.35
N CYS A 197 7.94 -3.46 19.81
CA CYS A 197 7.00 -2.40 19.44
C CYS A 197 7.49 -1.02 19.89
N TYR A 198 6.86 0.03 19.38
CA TYR A 198 7.19 1.38 19.82
C TYR A 198 6.90 1.56 21.30
N LYS A 199 7.87 2.15 22.03
CA LYS A 199 7.82 2.39 23.47
C LYS A 199 8.29 3.79 23.79
N GLU A 200 7.46 4.54 24.51
CA GLU A 200 7.80 5.88 24.98
C GLU A 200 8.99 5.85 25.94
N SER A 201 9.01 4.86 26.86
CA SER A 201 10.08 4.67 27.84
C SER A 201 11.46 4.42 27.22
N GLU A 202 11.51 3.93 25.99
CA GLU A 202 12.76 3.67 25.25
C GLU A 202 13.07 4.78 24.22
N GLY A 203 12.20 5.80 24.07
CA GLY A 203 12.36 6.86 23.09
C GLY A 203 12.37 6.35 21.63
N THR A 204 11.65 5.27 21.36
CA THR A 204 11.66 4.65 20.03
C THR A 204 11.02 5.56 18.97
N THR A 205 11.55 5.51 17.76
CA THR A 205 11.11 6.36 16.65
C THR A 205 10.56 5.54 15.48
N ILE A 206 9.71 6.17 14.67
CA ILE A 206 9.32 5.63 13.37
C ILE A 206 10.52 5.62 12.40
N PRO A 207 10.48 4.88 11.27
CA PRO A 207 11.62 4.76 10.35
C PRO A 207 12.16 6.08 9.78
N THR A 208 11.40 7.16 9.87
CA THR A 208 11.82 8.51 9.45
C THR A 208 12.56 9.30 10.55
N GLY A 209 12.74 8.70 11.74
CA GLY A 209 13.46 9.29 12.86
C GLY A 209 12.63 10.19 13.79
N PHE A 210 11.34 10.34 13.54
CA PHE A 210 10.44 11.08 14.42
C PHE A 210 9.77 10.17 15.46
N PRO A 211 9.38 10.69 16.63
CA PRO A 211 8.55 9.92 17.56
C PRO A 211 7.17 9.65 16.93
N PRO A 212 6.51 8.55 17.27
CA PRO A 212 5.09 8.35 16.95
C PRO A 212 4.23 9.43 17.63
N ASP A 213 3.12 9.79 17.00
CA ASP A 213 2.16 10.74 17.60
C ASP A 213 1.54 10.18 18.90
N VAL A 214 1.40 8.87 18.99
CA VAL A 214 0.85 8.15 20.15
C VAL A 214 1.60 6.83 20.31
N TYR A 215 2.00 6.51 21.54
CA TYR A 215 2.55 5.21 21.92
C TYR A 215 1.42 4.35 22.52
N CYS A 216 0.84 3.46 21.74
CA CYS A 216 -0.26 2.61 22.19
C CYS A 216 -0.02 1.11 22.01
N GLU A 217 1.07 0.72 21.37
CA GLU A 217 1.33 -0.65 20.93
C GLU A 217 1.53 -1.58 22.14
N GLU A 218 2.22 -1.16 23.20
CA GLU A 218 2.40 -1.99 24.41
C GLU A 218 1.05 -2.35 25.02
N ALA A 219 0.17 -1.37 25.18
CA ALA A 219 -1.17 -1.60 25.73
C ALA A 219 -2.03 -2.51 24.83
N LEU A 220 -1.86 -2.41 23.49
CA LEU A 220 -2.52 -3.28 22.54
C LEU A 220 -2.01 -4.72 22.64
N PHE A 221 -0.71 -4.94 22.76
CA PHE A 221 -0.13 -6.27 22.97
C PHE A 221 -0.62 -6.90 24.28
N GLU A 222 -0.65 -6.16 25.37
CA GLU A 222 -1.17 -6.66 26.65
C GLU A 222 -2.65 -7.07 26.56
N LYS A 223 -3.48 -6.28 25.91
CA LYS A 223 -4.89 -6.63 25.68
C LYS A 223 -5.08 -7.81 24.72
N ALA A 224 -4.20 -7.97 23.75
CA ALA A 224 -4.27 -9.05 22.76
C ALA A 224 -3.73 -10.37 23.30
N ARG A 225 -2.82 -10.36 24.28
CA ARG A 225 -2.16 -11.55 24.83
C ARG A 225 -3.13 -12.66 25.25
N PRO A 226 -4.17 -12.42 26.05
CA PRO A 226 -5.10 -13.49 26.43
C PRO A 226 -5.81 -14.13 25.22
N LEU A 227 -6.13 -13.32 24.21
CA LEU A 227 -6.78 -13.82 22.99
C LEU A 227 -5.81 -14.67 22.16
N TYR A 228 -4.55 -14.26 22.09
CA TYR A 228 -3.50 -15.00 21.39
C TYR A 228 -3.24 -16.36 22.05
N GLU A 229 -3.07 -16.40 23.37
CA GLU A 229 -2.85 -17.66 24.11
C GLU A 229 -4.06 -18.61 24.01
N ALA A 230 -5.29 -18.09 24.12
CA ALA A 230 -6.49 -18.88 23.87
C ALA A 230 -6.55 -19.43 22.45
N GLY A 231 -6.07 -18.65 21.47
CA GLY A 231 -5.93 -19.08 20.08
C GLY A 231 -4.92 -20.22 19.91
N LYS A 232 -3.75 -20.11 20.52
CA LYS A 232 -2.72 -21.17 20.53
C LYS A 232 -3.26 -22.48 21.12
N LYS A 233 -3.94 -22.39 22.26
CA LYS A 233 -4.56 -23.56 22.91
C LYS A 233 -5.56 -24.26 21.99
N ARG A 234 -6.47 -23.52 21.38
CA ARG A 234 -7.45 -24.07 20.41
C ARG A 234 -6.78 -24.75 19.22
N VAL A 235 -5.69 -24.16 18.70
CA VAL A 235 -4.93 -24.73 17.57
C VAL A 235 -4.23 -26.02 18.01
N ALA A 236 -3.63 -26.05 19.19
CA ALA A 236 -2.98 -27.25 19.74
C ALA A 236 -3.98 -28.41 19.92
N GLU A 237 -5.14 -28.14 20.52
CA GLU A 237 -6.22 -29.11 20.71
C GLU A 237 -6.73 -29.69 19.38
N LYS A 238 -6.96 -28.83 18.37
CA LYS A 238 -7.38 -29.28 17.04
C LYS A 238 -6.32 -30.10 16.32
N ASN A 239 -5.05 -29.77 16.50
CA ASN A 239 -3.95 -30.49 15.87
C ASN A 239 -3.70 -31.85 16.54
N ALA A 240 -3.93 -31.98 17.86
CA ALA A 240 -3.82 -33.22 18.58
C ALA A 240 -4.85 -34.30 18.13
N GLY A 241 -6.07 -33.84 17.73
CA GLY A 241 -7.12 -34.72 17.21
C GLY A 241 -7.08 -34.97 15.70
N SER A 242 -6.10 -34.44 14.96
CA SER A 242 -6.05 -34.56 13.49
C SER A 242 -5.09 -35.67 13.04
N ASP A 243 -5.49 -36.40 11.98
CA ASP A 243 -4.67 -37.45 11.33
C ASP A 243 -3.44 -36.90 10.54
N GLY A 244 -3.09 -35.65 10.76
CA GLY A 244 -1.98 -34.96 10.08
C GLY A 244 -2.29 -34.43 8.70
N ARG A 245 -3.43 -34.76 8.08
CA ARG A 245 -3.80 -34.28 6.72
C ARG A 245 -4.34 -32.85 6.71
N HIS A 246 -4.84 -32.35 7.83
CA HIS A 246 -5.47 -31.03 7.97
C HIS A 246 -4.83 -30.17 9.06
N ARG A 247 -3.53 -30.22 9.25
CA ARG A 247 -2.84 -29.31 10.20
C ARG A 247 -3.02 -27.88 9.75
N ARG A 248 -3.95 -27.17 10.35
CA ARG A 248 -4.20 -25.76 10.10
C ARG A 248 -3.17 -24.89 10.85
N PHE A 249 -2.48 -24.04 10.10
CA PHE A 249 -1.89 -22.74 10.46
C PHE A 249 -0.88 -22.60 11.63
N ALA A 250 -0.18 -23.63 12.07
CA ALA A 250 1.04 -23.45 12.82
C ALA A 250 2.25 -24.10 12.13
N ARG A 251 2.15 -24.35 10.83
CA ARG A 251 3.26 -24.97 10.10
C ARG A 251 4.27 -23.87 9.71
N ARG A 252 5.48 -23.97 10.29
CA ARG A 252 6.69 -23.31 9.81
C ARG A 252 6.62 -23.11 8.29
N ILE A 253 6.68 -21.88 7.84
CA ILE A 253 7.07 -21.58 6.48
C ILE A 253 8.48 -22.17 6.33
N ARG A 254 8.63 -23.30 5.69
CA ARG A 254 9.93 -23.82 5.28
C ARG A 254 10.42 -22.95 4.14
N LEU A 255 11.11 -21.89 4.48
CA LEU A 255 11.94 -21.20 3.50
C LEU A 255 13.03 -22.20 3.10
N ARG A 256 12.98 -22.66 1.85
CA ARG A 256 14.14 -23.32 1.25
C ARG A 256 15.25 -22.27 1.24
N SER A 257 16.23 -22.44 2.10
CA SER A 257 17.50 -21.75 1.96
C SER A 257 18.07 -22.24 0.62
N GLY A 258 17.93 -21.45 -0.43
CA GLY A 258 18.65 -21.64 -1.66
C GLY A 258 20.14 -21.55 -1.33
N ARG A 259 20.81 -22.68 -1.27
CA ARG A 259 22.26 -22.72 -1.45
C ARG A 259 22.52 -22.35 -2.90
N ARG A 260 23.05 -21.17 -3.14
CA ARG A 260 24.11 -20.90 -4.12
C ARG A 260 24.73 -19.56 -3.78
#